data_942f958f5df73bd4f06ac28a6e6c8b86
#
_entry.id   942f958f5df73bd4f06ac28a6e6c8b86
#
_cell.length_a   1.000
_cell.length_b   1.000
_cell.length_c   1.000
_cell.angle_alpha   90.00
_cell.angle_beta   90.00
_cell.angle_gamma   90.00
#
_symmetry.space_group_name_H-M   'P 1'
#
loop_
_entity.id
_entity.type
_entity.pdbx_description
1 polymer ?
#
loop_
_entity_poly.entity_id
_entity_poly.type
_entity_poly.pdbx_seq_one_letter_code
_entity_poly.pdbx_strand_id
1 'polypeptide(L)'
;MVLCLFIGFLMAAGMMSAVPIYMDASLQRMLIKDMESYQLSTGDFPGIYSVSKTIGSGTGTAEQRALIDELPAQVRERVGAVRIPIGSSKTIVWDNLQYLINGTNKGVVASTRVKLAAMTDFSDHIVLKSGRMFCAGGVAEDGVYEVVASDTALKSLEAVLNGEYEVRSVDTGREPIRVRIVGVYEQSDPNDIYWSETADRYVNALITDYNCFTERLLGGGYAQLTDILVNYALSYQSMDMNDLPSVTAALSDDFTYYNELGYTFKMGIFKILEEYAVEAEKLTGILWTLQIPTMVMIAFYLFMVSRLNVEQEKNEIAIFKSRGSSSKQIFFLYAPESGIL
;
A
#
# COMPACT_ATOMS: atom_id res chain seq x y z
N MET A 1 -37.73 -21.82 35.36
CA MET A 1 -36.45 -22.50 35.36
C MET A 1 -35.82 -22.57 33.97
N VAL A 2 -36.56 -23.00 32.97
CA VAL A 2 -36.16 -22.96 31.55
C VAL A 2 -35.66 -21.58 31.12
N LEU A 3 -36.31 -20.49 31.57
CA LEU A 3 -35.88 -19.10 31.29
C LEU A 3 -34.47 -18.81 31.86
N CYS A 4 -34.08 -19.32 33.02
CA CYS A 4 -32.75 -19.13 33.60
C CYS A 4 -31.65 -19.86 32.82
N LEU A 5 -31.96 -21.08 32.34
CA LEU A 5 -31.07 -21.83 31.46
C LEU A 5 -30.88 -21.11 30.13
N PHE A 6 -31.98 -20.59 29.53
CA PHE A 6 -31.96 -19.81 28.29
C PHE A 6 -31.09 -18.56 28.44
N ILE A 7 -31.29 -17.78 29.49
CA ILE A 7 -30.48 -16.61 29.79
C ILE A 7 -29.00 -16.98 29.97
N GLY A 8 -28.72 -18.08 30.67
CA GLY A 8 -27.36 -18.58 30.86
C GLY A 8 -26.68 -18.98 29.56
N PHE A 9 -27.38 -19.69 28.67
CA PHE A 9 -26.87 -20.02 27.33
C PHE A 9 -26.67 -18.79 26.45
N LEU A 10 -27.60 -17.85 26.49
CA LEU A 10 -27.51 -16.62 25.72
C LEU A 10 -26.34 -15.75 26.21
N MET A 11 -26.10 -15.67 27.51
CA MET A 11 -24.91 -15.01 28.06
C MET A 11 -23.62 -15.73 27.67
N ALA A 12 -23.60 -17.07 27.74
CA ALA A 12 -22.43 -17.86 27.33
C ALA A 12 -22.11 -17.65 25.83
N ALA A 13 -23.11 -17.74 24.97
CA ALA A 13 -22.95 -17.53 23.54
C ALA A 13 -22.52 -16.09 23.24
N GLY A 14 -23.13 -15.09 23.90
CA GLY A 14 -22.77 -13.69 23.79
C GLY A 14 -21.32 -13.41 24.19
N MET A 15 -20.84 -13.98 25.30
CA MET A 15 -19.45 -13.82 25.72
C MET A 15 -18.47 -14.56 24.81
N MET A 16 -18.83 -15.76 24.31
CA MET A 16 -17.98 -16.49 23.38
C MET A 16 -17.77 -15.77 22.06
N SER A 17 -18.79 -15.09 21.55
CA SER A 17 -18.73 -14.34 20.29
C SER A 17 -18.20 -12.91 20.44
N ALA A 18 -18.41 -12.28 21.60
CA ALA A 18 -18.01 -10.89 21.82
C ALA A 18 -16.49 -10.69 21.81
N VAL A 19 -15.72 -11.64 22.35
CA VAL A 19 -14.25 -11.50 22.46
C VAL A 19 -13.56 -11.53 21.11
N PRO A 20 -13.79 -12.49 20.21
CA PRO A 20 -13.19 -12.46 18.87
C PRO A 20 -13.56 -11.19 18.11
N ILE A 21 -14.84 -10.80 18.10
CA ILE A 21 -15.31 -9.60 17.39
C ILE A 21 -14.66 -8.33 17.94
N TYR A 22 -14.57 -8.21 19.27
CA TYR A 22 -13.93 -7.06 19.90
C TYR A 22 -12.43 -7.03 19.63
N MET A 23 -11.78 -8.18 19.61
CA MET A 23 -10.36 -8.32 19.25
C MET A 23 -10.09 -7.80 17.84
N ASP A 24 -10.79 -8.33 16.85
CA ASP A 24 -10.58 -7.95 15.46
C ASP A 24 -10.77 -6.45 15.26
N ALA A 25 -11.86 -5.88 15.82
CA ALA A 25 -12.12 -4.45 15.73
C ALA A 25 -11.07 -3.59 16.46
N SER A 26 -10.58 -4.03 17.60
CA SER A 26 -9.56 -3.29 18.39
C SER A 26 -8.19 -3.36 17.72
N LEU A 27 -7.82 -4.53 17.22
CA LEU A 27 -6.57 -4.77 16.52
C LEU A 27 -6.53 -4.00 15.20
N GLN A 28 -7.61 -3.98 14.43
CA GLN A 28 -7.70 -3.20 13.20
C GLN A 28 -7.55 -1.69 13.46
N ARG A 29 -8.19 -1.16 14.50
CA ARG A 29 -8.05 0.24 14.89
C ARG A 29 -6.64 0.58 15.34
N MET A 30 -5.99 -0.30 16.09
CA MET A 30 -4.61 -0.14 16.52
C MET A 30 -3.67 -0.08 15.33
N LEU A 31 -3.79 -1.01 14.38
CA LEU A 31 -2.98 -1.04 13.17
C LEU A 31 -3.14 0.24 12.33
N ILE A 32 -4.39 0.68 12.10
CA ILE A 32 -4.65 1.92 11.35
C ILE A 32 -4.00 3.11 12.06
N LYS A 33 -4.12 3.20 13.39
CA LYS A 33 -3.51 4.28 14.17
C LYS A 33 -1.99 4.27 14.11
N ASP A 34 -1.37 3.11 14.14
CA ASP A 34 0.09 2.98 14.05
C ASP A 34 0.57 3.39 12.65
N MET A 35 -0.18 3.06 11.60
CA MET A 35 0.10 3.51 10.24
C MET A 35 -0.07 5.03 10.06
N GLU A 36 -1.13 5.61 10.63
CA GLU A 36 -1.31 7.07 10.65
C GLU A 36 -0.18 7.75 11.41
N SER A 37 0.25 7.19 12.53
CA SER A 37 1.37 7.71 13.32
C SER A 37 2.70 7.63 12.56
N TYR A 38 2.90 6.55 11.79
CA TYR A 38 4.04 6.42 10.90
C TYR A 38 4.01 7.51 9.82
N GLN A 39 2.88 7.72 9.16
CA GLN A 39 2.72 8.75 8.14
C GLN A 39 3.00 10.15 8.69
N LEU A 40 2.49 10.45 9.89
CA LEU A 40 2.72 11.74 10.56
C LEU A 40 4.19 11.94 10.96
N SER A 41 4.90 10.88 11.34
CA SER A 41 6.29 10.96 11.80
C SER A 41 7.31 10.98 10.66
N THR A 42 7.04 10.28 9.56
CA THR A 42 7.97 10.14 8.43
C THR A 42 7.61 11.00 7.24
N GLY A 43 6.34 11.40 7.09
CA GLY A 43 5.80 12.03 5.90
C GLY A 43 5.58 11.08 4.71
N ASP A 44 5.96 9.80 4.85
CA ASP A 44 5.79 8.78 3.82
C ASP A 44 4.43 8.08 3.99
N PHE A 45 3.73 7.81 2.87
CA PHE A 45 2.49 7.04 2.90
C PHE A 45 2.78 5.58 3.27
N PRO A 46 2.16 5.01 4.32
CA PRO A 46 2.50 3.67 4.82
C PRO A 46 2.28 2.55 3.81
N GLY A 47 1.22 2.65 3.01
CA GLY A 47 0.83 1.67 2.00
C GLY A 47 1.68 1.67 0.73
N ILE A 48 2.86 2.30 0.73
CA ILE A 48 3.75 2.28 -0.44
C ILE A 48 4.36 0.90 -0.62
N TYR A 49 4.16 0.34 -1.82
CA TYR A 49 4.89 -0.81 -2.36
C TYR A 49 5.72 -0.32 -3.54
N SER A 50 7.02 -0.23 -3.38
CA SER A 50 7.92 0.43 -4.31
C SER A 50 9.07 -0.48 -4.70
N VAL A 51 9.25 -0.66 -6.01
CA VAL A 51 10.37 -1.40 -6.59
C VAL A 51 11.17 -0.45 -7.47
N SER A 52 12.45 -0.31 -7.21
CA SER A 52 13.33 0.55 -7.98
C SER A 52 14.64 -0.13 -8.37
N LYS A 53 15.19 0.29 -9.49
CA LYS A 53 16.50 -0.14 -9.96
C LYS A 53 17.28 1.05 -10.49
N THR A 54 18.48 1.20 -9.95
CA THR A 54 19.49 2.11 -10.54
C THR A 54 20.27 1.34 -11.59
N ILE A 55 20.44 1.96 -12.76
CA ILE A 55 21.01 1.34 -13.95
C ILE A 55 22.35 1.97 -14.23
N GLY A 56 23.35 1.12 -14.44
CA GLY A 56 24.71 1.59 -14.75
C GLY A 56 24.83 2.17 -16.16
N SER A 57 25.79 3.05 -16.36
CA SER A 57 26.05 3.74 -17.64
C SER A 57 26.44 2.83 -18.81
N GLY A 58 26.75 1.56 -18.55
CA GLY A 58 27.10 0.57 -19.56
C GLY A 58 25.96 -0.28 -20.11
N THR A 59 24.73 -0.08 -19.61
CA THR A 59 23.57 -0.88 -20.01
C THR A 59 23.09 -0.46 -21.40
N GLY A 60 22.91 -1.42 -22.30
CA GLY A 60 22.47 -1.15 -23.67
C GLY A 60 21.02 -0.65 -23.74
N THR A 61 20.69 0.14 -24.74
CA THR A 61 19.34 0.74 -24.93
C THR A 61 18.24 -0.34 -25.03
N ALA A 62 18.52 -1.48 -25.65
CA ALA A 62 17.56 -2.57 -25.75
C ALA A 62 17.22 -3.18 -24.40
N GLU A 63 18.21 -3.35 -23.53
CA GLU A 63 18.01 -3.84 -22.16
C GLU A 63 17.26 -2.82 -21.29
N GLN A 64 17.57 -1.53 -21.44
CA GLN A 64 16.84 -0.46 -20.76
C GLN A 64 15.37 -0.42 -21.15
N ARG A 65 15.04 -0.63 -22.43
CA ARG A 65 13.66 -0.72 -22.92
C ARG A 65 12.94 -1.96 -22.37
N ALA A 66 13.58 -3.11 -22.45
CA ALA A 66 13.02 -4.35 -21.89
C ALA A 66 12.66 -4.16 -20.41
N LEU A 67 13.52 -3.49 -19.64
CA LEU A 67 13.26 -3.20 -18.24
C LEU A 67 12.04 -2.28 -18.02
N ILE A 68 11.85 -1.27 -18.88
CA ILE A 68 10.69 -0.36 -18.82
C ILE A 68 9.38 -1.11 -19.10
N ASP A 69 9.41 -2.08 -20.01
CA ASP A 69 8.23 -2.83 -20.41
C ASP A 69 7.91 -3.98 -19.43
N GLU A 70 8.93 -4.70 -18.94
CA GLU A 70 8.76 -5.90 -18.15
C GLU A 70 8.56 -5.63 -16.65
N LEU A 71 9.32 -4.67 -16.07
CA LEU A 71 9.28 -4.46 -14.62
C LEU A 71 7.90 -4.06 -14.12
N PRO A 72 7.14 -3.13 -14.74
CA PRO A 72 5.81 -2.79 -14.28
C PRO A 72 4.84 -3.97 -14.30
N ALA A 73 4.96 -4.86 -15.29
CA ALA A 73 4.13 -6.06 -15.41
C ALA A 73 4.45 -7.08 -14.29
N GLN A 74 5.73 -7.32 -14.03
CA GLN A 74 6.18 -8.19 -12.93
C GLN A 74 5.73 -7.67 -11.55
N VAL A 75 5.91 -6.39 -11.31
CA VAL A 75 5.49 -5.76 -10.05
C VAL A 75 3.98 -5.83 -9.87
N ARG A 76 3.21 -5.61 -10.93
CA ARG A 76 1.75 -5.69 -10.91
C ARG A 76 1.25 -7.09 -10.52
N GLU A 77 1.87 -8.12 -11.05
CA GLU A 77 1.52 -9.51 -10.74
C GLU A 77 1.76 -9.82 -9.25
N ARG A 78 2.92 -9.43 -8.72
CA ARG A 78 3.28 -9.66 -7.31
C ARG A 78 2.44 -8.85 -6.35
N VAL A 79 2.21 -7.57 -6.62
CA VAL A 79 1.30 -6.73 -5.82
C VAL A 79 -0.10 -7.33 -5.77
N GLY A 80 -0.58 -7.92 -6.87
CA GLY A 80 -1.87 -8.62 -6.89
C GLY A 80 -1.94 -9.81 -5.91
N ALA A 81 -0.83 -10.47 -5.65
CA ALA A 81 -0.75 -11.57 -4.69
C ALA A 81 -0.82 -11.10 -3.22
N VAL A 82 -0.48 -9.85 -2.94
CA VAL A 82 -0.54 -9.27 -1.59
C VAL A 82 -1.99 -9.08 -1.10
N ARG A 83 -2.98 -9.05 -1.99
CA ARG A 83 -4.43 -8.96 -1.70
C ARG A 83 -4.88 -7.70 -0.95
N ILE A 84 -4.07 -6.65 -0.95
CA ILE A 84 -4.49 -5.33 -0.47
C ILE A 84 -4.97 -4.54 -1.68
N PRO A 85 -6.14 -3.86 -1.63
CA PRO A 85 -6.63 -3.06 -2.75
C PRO A 85 -5.63 -1.97 -3.16
N ILE A 86 -5.46 -1.82 -4.48
CA ILE A 86 -4.58 -0.81 -5.06
C ILE A 86 -5.36 0.50 -5.18
N GLY A 87 -4.87 1.55 -4.53
CA GLY A 87 -5.45 2.88 -4.61
C GLY A 87 -4.88 3.71 -5.77
N SER A 88 -3.58 3.61 -6.02
CA SER A 88 -2.90 4.29 -7.13
C SER A 88 -1.67 3.51 -7.57
N SER A 89 -1.25 3.73 -8.80
CA SER A 89 -0.01 3.14 -9.32
C SER A 89 0.68 4.11 -10.26
N LYS A 90 2.01 4.10 -10.28
CA LYS A 90 2.79 4.87 -11.25
C LYS A 90 4.11 4.21 -11.57
N THR A 91 4.58 4.43 -12.77
CA THR A 91 5.95 4.13 -13.19
C THR A 91 6.67 5.43 -13.47
N ILE A 92 7.84 5.60 -12.92
CA ILE A 92 8.69 6.76 -13.13
C ILE A 92 10.00 6.31 -13.72
N VAL A 93 10.42 6.97 -14.76
CA VAL A 93 11.71 6.78 -15.41
C VAL A 93 12.52 8.06 -15.35
N TRP A 94 13.81 7.96 -15.06
CA TRP A 94 14.72 9.11 -14.96
C TRP A 94 15.99 8.94 -15.75
N ASP A 95 16.46 10.07 -16.27
CA ASP A 95 17.85 10.31 -16.59
C ASP A 95 18.40 11.38 -15.65
N ASN A 96 19.25 10.97 -14.72
CA ASN A 96 19.88 11.84 -13.72
C ASN A 96 21.24 12.39 -14.20
N LEU A 97 21.68 11.98 -15.37
CA LEU A 97 22.99 12.30 -15.91
C LEU A 97 22.91 13.43 -16.97
N GLN A 98 22.14 14.49 -16.67
CA GLN A 98 21.93 15.62 -17.56
C GLN A 98 22.35 16.93 -16.90
N TYR A 99 22.78 17.87 -17.74
CA TYR A 99 23.01 19.26 -17.36
C TYR A 99 22.12 20.19 -18.18
N LEU A 100 21.45 21.11 -17.49
CA LEU A 100 20.77 22.24 -18.13
C LEU A 100 21.79 23.35 -18.37
N ILE A 101 21.91 23.78 -19.62
CA ILE A 101 22.83 24.82 -20.00
C ILE A 101 22.02 26.10 -20.26
N ASN A 102 22.28 27.11 -19.44
CA ASN A 102 21.70 28.42 -19.58
C ASN A 102 22.74 29.37 -20.17
N GLY A 103 22.48 29.87 -21.38
CA GLY A 103 23.32 30.89 -22.01
C GLY A 103 23.05 32.25 -21.35
N THR A 104 23.99 32.75 -20.54
CA THR A 104 23.90 34.09 -19.99
C THR A 104 24.50 35.10 -21.00
N ASN A 105 23.93 36.32 -21.09
CA ASN A 105 24.35 37.40 -21.94
C ASN A 105 25.81 37.86 -21.76
N LYS A 106 26.60 37.23 -20.93
CA LYS A 106 28.00 37.55 -20.60
C LYS A 106 29.01 36.51 -21.06
N GLY A 107 28.62 35.58 -21.91
CA GLY A 107 29.53 34.54 -22.43
C GLY A 107 29.94 33.46 -21.39
N VAL A 108 29.39 33.50 -20.19
CA VAL A 108 29.56 32.45 -19.20
C VAL A 108 28.37 31.48 -19.35
N VAL A 109 28.67 30.24 -19.67
CA VAL A 109 27.67 29.17 -19.73
C VAL A 109 27.55 28.61 -18.34
N ALA A 110 26.45 28.89 -17.65
CA ALA A 110 26.11 28.23 -16.39
C ALA A 110 25.50 26.86 -16.71
N SER A 111 25.94 25.85 -15.99
CA SER A 111 25.37 24.49 -16.07
C SER A 111 24.91 24.02 -14.72
N THR A 112 23.67 23.56 -14.63
CA THR A 112 23.08 23.03 -13.42
C THR A 112 22.63 21.60 -13.68
N ARG A 113 22.87 20.69 -12.72
CA ARG A 113 22.38 19.32 -12.84
C ARG A 113 20.86 19.33 -12.91
N VAL A 114 20.31 18.63 -13.89
CA VAL A 114 18.89 18.46 -14.13
C VAL A 114 18.56 16.98 -14.24
N LYS A 115 17.41 16.61 -13.75
CA LYS A 115 16.83 15.28 -13.95
C LYS A 115 15.79 15.38 -15.05
N LEU A 116 15.95 14.60 -16.10
CA LEU A 116 14.89 14.45 -17.10
C LEU A 116 14.04 13.24 -16.67
N ALA A 117 12.76 13.45 -16.45
CA ALA A 117 11.88 12.42 -15.92
C ALA A 117 10.59 12.31 -16.73
N ALA A 118 9.98 11.13 -16.68
CA ALA A 118 8.65 10.92 -17.21
C ALA A 118 7.88 9.96 -16.28
N MET A 119 6.57 10.16 -16.18
CA MET A 119 5.69 9.41 -15.29
C MET A 119 4.43 9.01 -16.03
N THR A 120 3.92 7.83 -15.71
CA THR A 120 2.59 7.40 -16.18
C THR A 120 1.50 8.21 -15.47
N ASP A 121 0.41 8.51 -16.14
CA ASP A 121 -0.80 9.18 -15.62
C ASP A 121 -0.54 10.57 -14.98
N PHE A 122 0.61 11.17 -15.24
CA PHE A 122 1.06 12.43 -14.65
C PHE A 122 0.05 13.57 -14.78
N SER A 123 -0.58 13.70 -15.95
CA SER A 123 -1.53 14.78 -16.25
C SER A 123 -2.76 14.80 -15.34
N ASP A 124 -3.16 13.64 -14.84
CA ASP A 124 -4.38 13.49 -14.04
C ASP A 124 -4.18 13.90 -12.57
N HIS A 125 -2.93 14.02 -12.15
CA HIS A 125 -2.53 14.27 -10.76
C HIS A 125 -1.90 15.65 -10.53
N ILE A 126 -2.00 16.55 -11.52
CA ILE A 126 -1.47 17.90 -11.45
C ILE A 126 -2.49 18.97 -11.82
N VAL A 127 -2.23 20.18 -11.36
CA VAL A 127 -2.86 21.40 -11.87
C VAL A 127 -1.79 22.32 -12.43
N LEU A 128 -2.04 22.88 -13.60
CA LEU A 128 -1.15 23.87 -14.19
C LEU A 128 -1.35 25.23 -13.50
N LYS A 129 -0.31 25.70 -12.88
CA LYS A 129 -0.26 27.03 -12.28
C LYS A 129 -0.06 28.13 -13.31
N SER A 130 0.73 27.83 -14.35
CA SER A 130 1.02 28.74 -15.45
C SER A 130 1.44 27.97 -16.68
N GLY A 131 1.18 28.53 -17.86
CA GLY A 131 1.55 27.92 -19.13
C GLY A 131 0.57 26.86 -19.60
N ARG A 132 1.05 25.83 -20.25
CA ARG A 132 0.28 24.71 -20.79
C ARG A 132 1.00 23.38 -20.59
N MET A 133 0.29 22.28 -20.80
CA MET A 133 0.89 20.95 -20.86
C MET A 133 1.73 20.79 -22.15
N PHE A 134 2.69 19.89 -22.14
CA PHE A 134 3.43 19.50 -23.33
C PHE A 134 2.47 18.94 -24.39
N CYS A 135 2.83 19.10 -25.67
CA CYS A 135 2.06 18.55 -26.78
C CYS A 135 2.10 17.01 -26.78
N ALA A 136 1.13 16.38 -27.44
CA ALA A 136 1.12 14.94 -27.62
C ALA A 136 2.43 14.46 -28.26
N GLY A 137 3.09 13.51 -27.57
CA GLY A 137 4.40 13.00 -27.97
C GLY A 137 5.58 13.92 -27.62
N GLY A 138 5.37 14.97 -26.82
CA GLY A 138 6.41 15.74 -26.13
C GLY A 138 7.40 16.55 -27.03
N VAL A 139 7.17 16.63 -28.32
CA VAL A 139 8.04 17.35 -29.26
C VAL A 139 7.22 18.33 -30.11
N ALA A 140 7.58 19.59 -30.09
CA ALA A 140 6.95 20.63 -30.89
C ALA A 140 7.32 20.51 -32.41
N GLU A 141 6.58 21.20 -33.25
CA GLU A 141 6.79 21.19 -34.71
C GLU A 141 8.20 21.65 -35.11
N ASP A 142 8.84 22.49 -34.29
CA ASP A 142 10.22 23.01 -34.49
C ASP A 142 11.30 22.02 -33.99
N GLY A 143 10.91 20.82 -33.55
CA GLY A 143 11.82 19.78 -33.05
C GLY A 143 12.36 20.03 -31.65
N VAL A 144 11.78 20.98 -30.89
CA VAL A 144 12.13 21.27 -29.51
C VAL A 144 11.30 20.35 -28.58
N TYR A 145 11.95 19.73 -27.63
CA TYR A 145 11.27 18.88 -26.62
C TYR A 145 10.55 19.76 -25.60
N GLU A 146 9.27 19.49 -25.38
CA GLU A 146 8.48 20.23 -24.43
C GLU A 146 8.47 19.54 -23.06
N VAL A 147 8.70 20.33 -22.02
CA VAL A 147 8.76 19.84 -20.63
C VAL A 147 7.97 20.76 -19.71
N VAL A 148 7.53 20.22 -18.60
CA VAL A 148 6.93 20.99 -17.50
C VAL A 148 7.79 20.84 -16.23
N ALA A 149 7.73 21.84 -15.37
CA ALA A 149 8.51 21.88 -14.14
C ALA A 149 7.67 22.38 -12.97
N SER A 150 8.05 22.02 -11.74
CA SER A 150 7.47 22.63 -10.55
C SER A 150 8.06 24.02 -10.28
N ASP A 151 7.38 24.84 -9.49
CA ASP A 151 7.93 26.14 -9.03
C ASP A 151 9.31 25.98 -8.37
N THR A 152 9.48 24.90 -7.60
CA THR A 152 10.74 24.58 -6.91
C THR A 152 11.84 24.23 -7.91
N ALA A 153 11.49 23.45 -8.95
CA ALA A 153 12.42 23.07 -9.99
C ALA A 153 12.86 24.30 -10.81
N LEU A 154 11.95 25.20 -11.17
CA LEU A 154 12.30 26.43 -11.88
C LEU A 154 13.29 27.31 -11.10
N LYS A 155 13.04 27.47 -9.80
CA LYS A 155 13.94 28.24 -8.93
C LYS A 155 15.32 27.58 -8.79
N SER A 156 15.36 26.28 -8.61
CA SER A 156 16.61 25.53 -8.44
C SER A 156 17.43 25.48 -9.73
N LEU A 157 16.77 25.43 -10.88
CA LEU A 157 17.40 25.40 -12.20
C LEU A 157 17.69 26.81 -12.76
N GLU A 158 17.26 27.88 -12.03
CA GLU A 158 17.32 29.27 -12.53
C GLU A 158 16.65 29.43 -13.90
N ALA A 159 15.57 28.68 -14.11
CA ALA A 159 14.86 28.60 -15.38
C ALA A 159 13.55 29.38 -15.34
N VAL A 160 13.05 29.78 -16.51
CA VAL A 160 11.83 30.56 -16.68
C VAL A 160 10.84 29.87 -17.61
N LEU A 161 9.55 30.13 -17.40
CA LEU A 161 8.49 29.65 -18.29
C LEU A 161 8.71 30.17 -19.73
N ASN A 162 8.45 29.32 -20.70
CA ASN A 162 8.72 29.54 -22.14
C ASN A 162 10.20 29.74 -22.48
N GLY A 163 11.12 29.52 -21.52
CA GLY A 163 12.55 29.52 -21.80
C GLY A 163 12.96 28.27 -22.58
N GLU A 164 13.88 28.47 -23.51
CA GLU A 164 14.55 27.39 -24.24
C GLU A 164 15.93 27.16 -23.66
N TYR A 165 16.27 25.91 -23.47
CA TYR A 165 17.52 25.48 -22.85
C TYR A 165 18.12 24.33 -23.64
N GLU A 166 19.42 24.19 -23.57
CA GLU A 166 20.12 23.01 -24.04
C GLU A 166 20.32 22.06 -22.87
N VAL A 167 19.86 20.80 -23.01
CA VAL A 167 20.12 19.74 -22.07
C VAL A 167 21.21 18.84 -22.66
N ARG A 168 22.27 18.67 -21.87
CA ARG A 168 23.47 17.94 -22.32
C ARG A 168 23.75 16.81 -21.33
N SER A 169 23.94 15.59 -21.85
CA SER A 169 24.34 14.45 -21.04
C SER A 169 25.74 14.63 -20.44
N VAL A 170 25.95 14.07 -19.27
CA VAL A 170 27.29 13.88 -18.68
C VAL A 170 28.14 13.00 -19.60
N ASP A 171 27.53 12.04 -20.27
CA ASP A 171 28.19 11.20 -21.25
C ASP A 171 28.41 12.00 -22.54
N THR A 172 29.67 12.30 -22.83
CA THR A 172 30.12 13.17 -23.97
C THR A 172 29.83 12.59 -25.36
N GLY A 173 29.41 11.33 -25.43
CA GLY A 173 29.05 10.66 -26.68
C GLY A 173 27.64 10.94 -27.20
N ARG A 174 26.83 11.68 -26.45
CA ARG A 174 25.43 11.96 -26.79
C ARG A 174 25.23 13.36 -27.30
N GLU A 175 24.35 13.48 -28.28
CA GLU A 175 23.97 14.78 -28.79
C GLU A 175 23.11 15.56 -27.79
N PRO A 176 23.34 16.88 -27.63
CA PRO A 176 22.49 17.69 -26.77
C PRO A 176 21.09 17.85 -27.36
N ILE A 177 20.10 18.00 -26.53
CA ILE A 177 18.71 18.25 -26.92
C ILE A 177 18.30 19.66 -26.52
N ARG A 178 17.41 20.25 -27.31
CA ARG A 178 16.76 21.50 -26.93
C ARG A 178 15.45 21.22 -26.24
N VAL A 179 15.27 21.84 -25.09
CA VAL A 179 14.03 21.70 -24.29
C VAL A 179 13.39 23.08 -24.10
N ARG A 180 12.07 23.14 -24.11
CA ARG A 180 11.27 24.34 -23.80
C ARG A 180 10.37 24.03 -22.61
N ILE A 181 10.44 24.84 -21.58
CA ILE A 181 9.57 24.71 -20.39
C ILE A 181 8.24 25.37 -20.69
N VAL A 182 7.22 24.59 -21.04
CA VAL A 182 5.92 25.10 -21.50
C VAL A 182 4.89 25.27 -20.41
N GLY A 183 5.12 24.70 -19.24
CA GLY A 183 4.19 24.77 -18.12
C GLY A 183 4.84 24.65 -16.76
N VAL A 184 4.16 25.24 -15.78
CA VAL A 184 4.50 25.13 -14.37
C VAL A 184 3.36 24.40 -13.68
N TYR A 185 3.67 23.29 -13.01
CA TYR A 185 2.69 22.46 -12.37
C TYR A 185 2.81 22.49 -10.84
N GLU A 186 1.71 22.20 -10.18
CA GLU A 186 1.64 21.83 -8.77
C GLU A 186 0.77 20.56 -8.62
N GLN A 187 0.85 19.90 -7.50
CA GLN A 187 0.03 18.74 -7.18
C GLN A 187 -1.45 19.15 -7.15
N SER A 188 -2.33 18.34 -7.73
CA SER A 188 -3.79 18.59 -7.75
C SER A 188 -4.39 18.58 -6.35
N ASP A 189 -3.92 17.66 -5.51
CA ASP A 189 -4.31 17.52 -4.11
C ASP A 189 -3.05 17.17 -3.28
N PRO A 190 -2.76 17.91 -2.20
CA PRO A 190 -1.66 17.58 -1.28
C PRO A 190 -1.77 16.19 -0.63
N ASN A 191 -2.99 15.65 -0.55
CA ASN A 191 -3.26 14.32 0.00
C ASN A 191 -3.37 13.22 -1.05
N ASP A 192 -3.12 13.54 -2.33
CA ASP A 192 -3.15 12.55 -3.39
C ASP A 192 -2.04 11.52 -3.19
N ILE A 193 -2.45 10.27 -2.96
CA ILE A 193 -1.54 9.13 -2.76
C ILE A 193 -0.64 8.83 -3.95
N TYR A 194 -0.94 9.38 -5.13
CA TYR A 194 -0.04 9.34 -6.27
C TYR A 194 1.32 10.01 -5.94
N TRP A 195 1.31 11.08 -5.13
CA TRP A 195 2.50 11.80 -4.68
C TRP A 195 3.06 11.25 -3.35
N SER A 196 2.98 9.96 -3.18
CA SER A 196 3.38 9.25 -1.95
C SER A 196 4.88 9.32 -1.61
N GLU A 197 5.70 9.91 -2.48
CA GLU A 197 7.13 10.11 -2.25
C GLU A 197 7.44 11.55 -1.86
N THR A 198 8.57 11.74 -1.19
CA THR A 198 9.05 13.06 -0.79
C THR A 198 9.24 14.00 -1.98
N ALA A 199 8.76 15.22 -1.86
CA ALA A 199 8.83 16.28 -2.87
C ALA A 199 10.28 16.62 -3.31
N ASP A 200 11.27 16.37 -2.45
CA ASP A 200 12.69 16.58 -2.73
C ASP A 200 13.21 15.83 -3.95
N ARG A 201 12.55 14.74 -4.32
CA ARG A 201 12.91 13.94 -5.50
C ARG A 201 12.79 14.71 -6.80
N TYR A 202 11.90 15.70 -6.85
CA TYR A 202 11.54 16.48 -8.05
C TYR A 202 12.13 17.90 -8.09
N VAL A 203 12.96 18.28 -7.13
CA VAL A 203 13.50 19.64 -6.99
C VAL A 203 14.22 20.13 -8.26
N ASN A 204 14.93 19.24 -8.97
CA ASN A 204 15.65 19.55 -10.20
C ASN A 204 15.12 18.76 -11.40
N ALA A 205 13.84 18.42 -11.40
CA ALA A 205 13.24 17.58 -12.43
C ALA A 205 12.50 18.40 -13.47
N LEU A 206 12.75 18.07 -14.74
CA LEU A 206 11.93 18.45 -15.89
C LEU A 206 11.14 17.22 -16.31
N ILE A 207 9.82 17.34 -16.33
CA ILE A 207 8.92 16.24 -16.67
C ILE A 207 8.50 16.36 -18.13
N THR A 208 8.68 15.28 -18.88
CA THR A 208 8.24 15.15 -20.26
C THR A 208 7.18 14.07 -20.42
N ASP A 209 6.61 13.96 -21.61
CA ASP A 209 5.70 12.88 -21.96
C ASP A 209 6.37 11.50 -21.83
N TYR A 210 5.65 10.51 -21.28
CA TYR A 210 6.20 9.18 -21.01
C TYR A 210 6.64 8.47 -22.29
N ASN A 211 5.82 8.54 -23.35
CA ASN A 211 6.15 7.95 -24.64
C ASN A 211 7.30 8.68 -25.33
N CYS A 212 7.34 10.00 -25.16
CA CYS A 212 8.46 10.81 -25.65
C CYS A 212 9.79 10.36 -25.01
N PHE A 213 9.81 10.18 -23.71
CA PHE A 213 11.02 9.72 -23.02
C PHE A 213 11.45 8.33 -23.49
N THR A 214 10.53 7.36 -23.50
CA THR A 214 10.84 5.95 -23.77
C THR A 214 11.15 5.68 -25.24
N GLU A 215 10.40 6.28 -26.17
CA GLU A 215 10.54 5.99 -27.60
C GLU A 215 11.53 6.91 -28.30
N ARG A 216 11.47 8.23 -28.02
CA ARG A 216 12.26 9.24 -28.74
C ARG A 216 13.58 9.54 -28.07
N LEU A 217 13.56 9.88 -26.77
CA LEU A 217 14.78 10.27 -26.08
C LEU A 217 15.70 9.06 -25.82
N LEU A 218 15.16 8.02 -25.21
CA LEU A 218 15.90 6.79 -24.95
C LEU A 218 16.19 6.04 -26.26
N GLY A 219 15.18 5.87 -27.11
CA GLY A 219 15.32 5.17 -28.37
C GLY A 219 16.22 5.86 -29.37
N GLY A 220 16.27 7.18 -29.37
CA GLY A 220 17.17 8.00 -30.19
C GLY A 220 18.59 8.14 -29.63
N GLY A 221 18.85 7.61 -28.42
CA GLY A 221 20.17 7.71 -27.79
C GLY A 221 20.47 9.07 -27.16
N TYR A 222 19.48 9.96 -27.04
CA TYR A 222 19.62 11.28 -26.42
C TYR A 222 19.59 11.26 -24.91
N ALA A 223 18.84 10.31 -24.34
CA ALA A 223 18.76 10.06 -22.90
C ALA A 223 19.16 8.61 -22.56
N GLN A 224 19.41 8.36 -21.28
CA GLN A 224 19.59 7.01 -20.77
C GLN A 224 18.71 6.80 -19.55
N LEU A 225 18.26 5.58 -19.36
CA LEU A 225 17.58 5.20 -18.16
C LEU A 225 18.61 5.04 -17.04
N THR A 226 18.64 5.96 -16.08
CA THR A 226 19.50 5.85 -14.89
C THR A 226 18.80 5.23 -13.72
N ASP A 227 17.49 5.48 -13.60
CA ASP A 227 16.66 4.92 -12.57
C ASP A 227 15.26 4.63 -13.11
N ILE A 228 14.68 3.53 -12.68
CA ILE A 228 13.27 3.21 -12.84
C ILE A 228 12.67 2.95 -11.48
N LEU A 229 11.48 3.46 -11.27
CA LEU A 229 10.68 3.23 -10.07
C LEU A 229 9.27 2.82 -10.48
N VAL A 230 8.83 1.68 -9.99
CA VAL A 230 7.43 1.25 -10.06
C VAL A 230 6.85 1.34 -8.67
N ASN A 231 5.81 2.14 -8.51
CA ASN A 231 5.21 2.45 -7.22
C ASN A 231 3.72 2.14 -7.24
N TYR A 232 3.27 1.42 -6.21
CA TYR A 232 1.87 1.16 -5.92
C TYR A 232 1.55 1.70 -4.53
N ALA A 233 0.46 2.45 -4.43
CA ALA A 233 -0.10 2.87 -3.16
C ALA A 233 -1.26 1.93 -2.80
N LEU A 234 -1.08 1.14 -1.75
CA LEU A 234 -2.04 0.15 -1.28
C LEU A 234 -2.97 0.77 -0.23
N SER A 235 -4.26 0.49 -0.36
CA SER A 235 -5.29 0.98 0.56
C SER A 235 -5.31 0.15 1.85
N TYR A 236 -4.34 0.37 2.73
CA TYR A 236 -4.18 -0.38 3.98
C TYR A 236 -5.39 -0.29 4.92
N GLN A 237 -6.21 0.75 4.80
CA GLN A 237 -7.42 0.94 5.61
C GLN A 237 -8.49 -0.14 5.37
N SER A 238 -8.47 -0.78 4.20
CA SER A 238 -9.39 -1.84 3.80
C SER A 238 -8.79 -3.25 3.95
N MET A 239 -7.63 -3.39 4.57
CA MET A 239 -6.99 -4.68 4.82
C MET A 239 -7.75 -5.46 5.89
N ASP A 240 -8.06 -6.74 5.61
CA ASP A 240 -8.65 -7.65 6.60
C ASP A 240 -7.53 -8.21 7.51
N MET A 241 -7.79 -8.19 8.82
CA MET A 241 -6.85 -8.72 9.81
C MET A 241 -6.61 -10.22 9.67
N ASN A 242 -7.58 -10.95 9.13
CA ASN A 242 -7.43 -12.38 8.86
C ASN A 242 -6.41 -12.66 7.74
N ASP A 243 -6.19 -11.70 6.84
CA ASP A 243 -5.22 -11.81 5.76
C ASP A 243 -3.79 -11.42 6.19
N LEU A 244 -3.61 -10.85 7.38
CA LEU A 244 -2.33 -10.35 7.87
C LEU A 244 -1.18 -11.37 7.77
N PRO A 245 -1.33 -12.65 8.17
CA PRO A 245 -0.24 -13.63 8.03
C PRO A 245 0.12 -13.90 6.57
N SER A 246 -0.87 -13.94 5.66
CA SER A 246 -0.65 -14.18 4.24
C SER A 246 0.00 -12.96 3.56
N VAL A 247 -0.42 -11.76 3.95
CA VAL A 247 0.18 -10.49 3.50
C VAL A 247 1.64 -10.40 3.93
N THR A 248 1.94 -10.65 5.21
CA THR A 248 3.31 -10.58 5.73
C THR A 248 4.21 -11.62 5.06
N ALA A 249 3.72 -12.83 4.81
CA ALA A 249 4.45 -13.87 4.11
C ALA A 249 4.74 -13.47 2.64
N ALA A 250 3.74 -12.94 1.93
CA ALA A 250 3.92 -12.48 0.55
C ALA A 250 4.94 -11.35 0.45
N LEU A 251 4.90 -10.39 1.38
CA LEU A 251 5.85 -9.28 1.41
C LEU A 251 7.28 -9.70 1.75
N SER A 252 7.45 -10.69 2.62
CA SER A 252 8.75 -11.27 2.94
C SER A 252 9.34 -12.01 1.72
N ASP A 253 8.51 -12.74 0.97
CA ASP A 253 8.90 -13.38 -0.28
C ASP A 253 9.29 -12.34 -1.34
N ASP A 254 8.51 -11.29 -1.50
CA ASP A 254 8.80 -10.18 -2.41
C ASP A 254 10.11 -9.48 -2.05
N PHE A 255 10.35 -9.23 -0.76
CA PHE A 255 11.61 -8.64 -0.30
C PHE A 255 12.81 -9.49 -0.70
N THR A 256 12.74 -10.79 -0.49
CA THR A 256 13.79 -11.74 -0.86
C THR A 256 13.98 -11.76 -2.38
N TYR A 257 12.89 -11.91 -3.12
CA TYR A 257 12.90 -11.99 -4.58
C TYR A 257 13.53 -10.76 -5.24
N TYR A 258 13.12 -9.56 -4.84
CA TYR A 258 13.64 -8.33 -5.45
C TYR A 258 15.10 -8.07 -5.06
N ASN A 259 15.49 -8.38 -3.82
CA ASN A 259 16.89 -8.24 -3.40
C ASN A 259 17.83 -9.21 -4.16
N GLU A 260 17.43 -10.44 -4.40
CA GLU A 260 18.21 -11.42 -5.18
C GLU A 260 18.41 -10.96 -6.63
N LEU A 261 17.43 -10.26 -7.22
CA LEU A 261 17.52 -9.68 -8.56
C LEU A 261 18.23 -8.32 -8.59
N GLY A 262 18.70 -7.81 -7.47
CA GLY A 262 19.41 -6.53 -7.37
C GLY A 262 18.49 -5.30 -7.54
N TYR A 263 17.21 -5.44 -7.22
CA TYR A 263 16.28 -4.33 -7.10
C TYR A 263 16.27 -3.81 -5.65
N THR A 264 15.93 -2.55 -5.49
CA THR A 264 15.62 -1.98 -4.19
C THR A 264 14.12 -2.07 -3.98
N PHE A 265 13.70 -2.91 -3.04
CA PHE A 265 12.32 -3.02 -2.62
C PHE A 265 12.09 -2.21 -1.34
N LYS A 266 11.09 -1.33 -1.36
CA LYS A 266 10.70 -0.52 -0.21
C LYS A 266 9.20 -0.68 0.02
N MET A 267 8.85 -1.07 1.24
CA MET A 267 7.47 -1.11 1.70
C MET A 267 7.40 -0.53 3.12
N GLY A 268 6.72 0.60 3.25
CA GLY A 268 6.65 1.32 4.52
C GLY A 268 5.94 0.53 5.62
N ILE A 269 4.92 -0.21 5.23
CA ILE A 269 4.05 -0.97 6.13
C ILE A 269 4.71 -2.26 6.67
N PHE A 270 5.72 -2.83 5.99
CA PHE A 270 6.25 -4.17 6.30
C PHE A 270 6.73 -4.28 7.76
N LYS A 271 7.53 -3.32 8.20
CA LYS A 271 8.05 -3.31 9.57
C LYS A 271 6.93 -3.16 10.62
N ILE A 272 5.92 -2.33 10.31
CA ILE A 272 4.77 -2.12 11.19
C ILE A 272 3.97 -3.41 11.31
N LEU A 273 3.73 -4.12 10.20
CA LEU A 273 3.00 -5.38 10.20
C LEU A 273 3.73 -6.48 10.98
N GLU A 274 5.06 -6.53 10.88
CA GLU A 274 5.87 -7.51 11.60
C GLU A 274 5.84 -7.25 13.13
N GLU A 275 6.04 -6.01 13.56
CA GLU A 275 5.95 -5.60 14.97
C GLU A 275 4.53 -5.83 15.51
N TYR A 276 3.52 -5.48 14.71
CA TYR A 276 2.11 -5.64 15.05
C TYR A 276 1.71 -7.12 15.22
N ALA A 277 2.17 -8.02 14.36
CA ALA A 277 1.85 -9.45 14.47
C ALA A 277 2.30 -10.02 15.83
N VAL A 278 3.46 -9.60 16.32
CA VAL A 278 3.98 -10.00 17.64
C VAL A 278 3.13 -9.42 18.78
N GLU A 279 2.71 -8.17 18.67
CA GLU A 279 1.87 -7.54 19.70
C GLU A 279 0.45 -8.09 19.72
N ALA A 280 -0.12 -8.37 18.56
CA ALA A 280 -1.43 -8.99 18.42
C ALA A 280 -1.48 -10.39 19.07
N GLU A 281 -0.43 -11.20 18.90
CA GLU A 281 -0.33 -12.52 19.56
C GLU A 281 -0.29 -12.38 21.10
N LYS A 282 0.46 -11.42 21.63
CA LYS A 282 0.52 -11.14 23.07
C LYS A 282 -0.83 -10.70 23.63
N LEU A 283 -1.51 -9.77 22.95
CA LEU A 283 -2.83 -9.28 23.35
C LEU A 283 -3.87 -10.41 23.33
N THR A 284 -3.83 -11.23 22.28
CA THR A 284 -4.67 -12.44 22.16
C THR A 284 -4.46 -13.36 23.34
N GLY A 285 -3.21 -13.64 23.72
CA GLY A 285 -2.88 -14.46 24.89
C GLY A 285 -3.40 -13.89 26.21
N ILE A 286 -3.30 -12.58 26.43
CA ILE A 286 -3.81 -11.89 27.62
C ILE A 286 -5.33 -11.99 27.69
N LEU A 287 -6.03 -11.75 26.59
CA LEU A 287 -7.50 -11.81 26.54
C LEU A 287 -8.02 -13.24 26.80
N TRP A 288 -7.38 -14.26 26.21
CA TRP A 288 -7.71 -15.66 26.54
C TRP A 288 -7.49 -16.00 28.01
N THR A 289 -6.43 -15.49 28.62
CA THR A 289 -6.13 -15.69 30.04
C THR A 289 -7.24 -15.11 30.93
N LEU A 290 -7.81 -13.97 30.56
CA LEU A 290 -8.95 -13.37 31.28
C LEU A 290 -10.28 -14.07 30.98
N GLN A 291 -10.45 -14.61 29.76
CA GLN A 291 -11.68 -15.25 29.30
C GLN A 291 -11.88 -16.65 29.91
N ILE A 292 -10.83 -17.46 30.04
CA ILE A 292 -10.91 -18.84 30.50
C ILE A 292 -11.58 -18.94 31.87
N PRO A 293 -11.20 -18.17 32.93
CA PRO A 293 -11.88 -18.22 34.22
C PRO A 293 -13.37 -17.89 34.13
N THR A 294 -13.74 -16.92 33.33
CA THR A 294 -15.13 -16.52 33.13
C THR A 294 -15.94 -17.63 32.46
N MET A 295 -15.38 -18.27 31.42
CA MET A 295 -16.03 -19.45 30.80
C MET A 295 -16.23 -20.59 31.77
N VAL A 296 -15.23 -20.89 32.62
CA VAL A 296 -15.34 -21.93 33.66
C VAL A 296 -16.45 -21.60 34.66
N MET A 297 -16.56 -20.34 35.08
CA MET A 297 -17.64 -19.90 35.98
C MET A 297 -19.03 -20.07 35.34
N ILE A 298 -19.19 -19.70 34.08
CA ILE A 298 -20.45 -19.86 33.35
C ILE A 298 -20.78 -21.33 33.15
N ALA A 299 -19.82 -22.16 32.79
CA ALA A 299 -20.00 -23.60 32.65
C ALA A 299 -20.42 -24.24 33.98
N PHE A 300 -19.78 -23.83 35.08
CA PHE A 300 -20.18 -24.28 36.44
C PHE A 300 -21.59 -23.82 36.79
N TYR A 301 -21.94 -22.56 36.50
CA TYR A 301 -23.30 -22.06 36.73
C TYR A 301 -24.34 -22.87 35.94
N LEU A 302 -24.11 -23.09 34.65
CA LEU A 302 -25.02 -23.91 33.82
C LEU A 302 -25.14 -25.35 34.33
N PHE A 303 -24.04 -25.95 34.78
CA PHE A 303 -24.05 -27.28 35.39
C PHE A 303 -24.89 -27.31 36.66
N MET A 304 -24.72 -26.31 37.55
CA MET A 304 -25.49 -26.25 38.79
C MET A 304 -26.99 -26.05 38.56
N VAL A 305 -27.35 -25.15 37.63
CA VAL A 305 -28.76 -24.89 37.27
C VAL A 305 -29.39 -26.12 36.62
N SER A 306 -28.66 -26.79 35.73
CA SER A 306 -29.10 -28.02 35.08
C SER A 306 -29.33 -29.14 36.13
N ARG A 307 -28.38 -29.28 37.08
CA ARG A 307 -28.53 -30.27 38.18
C ARG A 307 -29.74 -30.00 39.06
N LEU A 308 -29.97 -28.72 39.43
CA LEU A 308 -31.15 -28.34 40.23
C LEU A 308 -32.45 -28.62 39.47
N ASN A 309 -32.48 -28.42 38.15
CA ASN A 309 -33.63 -28.73 37.31
C ASN A 309 -33.95 -30.24 37.34
N VAL A 310 -32.92 -31.07 37.13
CA VAL A 310 -33.07 -32.53 37.18
C VAL A 310 -33.49 -33.00 38.56
N GLU A 311 -33.00 -32.40 39.66
CA GLU A 311 -33.41 -32.74 41.02
C GLU A 311 -34.88 -32.40 41.33
N GLN A 312 -35.41 -31.31 40.81
CA GLN A 312 -36.82 -30.94 40.95
C GLN A 312 -37.76 -31.88 40.17
N GLU A 313 -37.37 -32.33 39.00
CA GLU A 313 -38.16 -33.21 38.14
C GLU A 313 -37.99 -34.70 38.53
N LYS A 314 -37.09 -35.01 39.45
CA LYS A 314 -36.76 -36.37 39.85
C LYS A 314 -37.97 -37.16 40.33
N ASN A 315 -38.92 -36.52 41.03
CA ASN A 315 -40.15 -37.14 41.49
C ASN A 315 -41.10 -37.49 40.34
N GLU A 316 -41.22 -36.60 39.32
CA GLU A 316 -42.04 -36.86 38.13
C GLU A 316 -41.42 -37.96 37.27
N ILE A 317 -40.12 -37.93 37.08
CA ILE A 317 -39.36 -38.97 36.38
C ILE A 317 -39.53 -40.35 37.09
N ALA A 318 -39.51 -40.37 38.42
CA ALA A 318 -39.75 -41.59 39.21
C ALA A 318 -41.16 -42.14 38.99
N ILE A 319 -42.17 -41.29 38.93
CA ILE A 319 -43.57 -41.69 38.67
C ILE A 319 -43.70 -42.26 37.25
N PHE A 320 -43.11 -41.65 36.22
CA PHE A 320 -43.11 -42.18 34.85
C PHE A 320 -42.41 -43.53 34.76
N LYS A 321 -41.29 -43.68 35.48
CA LYS A 321 -40.52 -44.90 35.53
C LYS A 321 -41.28 -46.04 36.27
N SER A 322 -42.04 -45.72 37.34
CA SER A 322 -42.88 -46.69 38.06
C SER A 322 -44.09 -47.17 37.23
N ARG A 323 -44.52 -46.34 36.25
CA ARG A 323 -45.58 -46.66 35.27
C ARG A 323 -45.09 -47.43 34.07
N GLY A 324 -43.81 -47.82 34.00
CA GLY A 324 -43.27 -48.70 32.99
C GLY A 324 -42.66 -47.96 31.79
N SER A 325 -42.48 -46.61 31.86
CA SER A 325 -41.84 -45.86 30.80
C SER A 325 -40.33 -46.14 30.71
N SER A 326 -39.84 -46.43 29.54
CA SER A 326 -38.40 -46.64 29.32
C SER A 326 -37.61 -45.35 29.46
N SER A 327 -36.32 -45.42 29.85
CA SER A 327 -35.44 -44.25 29.99
C SER A 327 -35.33 -43.46 28.68
N LYS A 328 -35.47 -44.11 27.52
CA LYS A 328 -35.47 -43.44 26.20
C LYS A 328 -36.75 -42.63 25.95
N GLN A 329 -37.91 -43.15 26.40
CA GLN A 329 -39.18 -42.43 26.26
C GLN A 329 -39.23 -41.21 27.17
N ILE A 330 -38.71 -41.30 28.39
CA ILE A 330 -38.57 -40.16 29.29
C ILE A 330 -37.63 -39.10 28.72
N PHE A 331 -36.50 -39.52 28.16
CA PHE A 331 -35.57 -38.60 27.49
C PHE A 331 -36.24 -37.87 26.32
N PHE A 332 -36.98 -38.56 25.45
CA PHE A 332 -37.70 -37.94 24.35
C PHE A 332 -38.90 -37.05 24.79
N LEU A 333 -39.42 -37.24 25.99
CA LEU A 333 -40.44 -36.36 26.54
C LEU A 333 -39.88 -35.00 26.96
N TYR A 334 -38.67 -35.00 27.56
CA TYR A 334 -38.00 -33.78 28.05
C TYR A 334 -37.06 -33.15 26.99
N ALA A 335 -36.66 -33.90 25.96
CA ALA A 335 -35.80 -33.39 24.89
C ALA A 335 -36.41 -32.22 24.09
N PRO A 336 -37.72 -32.18 23.79
CA PRO A 336 -38.32 -31.01 23.12
C PRO A 336 -38.32 -29.76 23.99
N GLU A 337 -38.49 -29.87 25.30
CA GLU A 337 -38.42 -28.72 26.22
C GLU A 337 -37.01 -28.11 26.28
N SER A 338 -35.98 -28.95 26.14
CA SER A 338 -34.57 -28.51 26.07
C SER A 338 -34.14 -28.11 24.65
N GLY A 339 -34.91 -28.51 23.61
CA GLY A 339 -34.61 -28.20 22.19
C GLY A 339 -35.35 -26.96 21.62
N ILE A 340 -36.28 -26.40 22.38
CA ILE A 340 -36.92 -25.12 22.09
C ILE A 340 -36.08 -23.94 22.61
N LEU A 341 -35.02 -24.24 23.33
CA LEU A 341 -33.99 -23.31 23.79
C LEU A 341 -32.79 -23.29 22.85
#